data_52f0dfbe152f63cb06a0796d16fadb9c
#
_entry.id   52f0dfbe152f63cb06a0796d16fadb9c
#
_cell.length_a   1.000
_cell.length_b   1.000
_cell.length_c   1.000
_cell.angle_alpha   90.00
_cell.angle_beta   90.00
_cell.angle_gamma   90.00
#
_symmetry.space_group_name_H-M   'P 1'
#
loop_
_entity.id
_entity.type
_entity.pdbx_description
1 polymer ?
#
loop_
_entity_poly.entity_id
_entity_poly.type
_entity_poly.pdbx_seq_one_letter_code
_entity_poly.pdbx_strand_id
1 'polypeptide(L)'
;MARRRRRWQALQAGLDPQRLVFLDETWIKTNMVPLRGWAPKGQRLRGFAPQGRWRTLTFLGALRWDGITAPCIFDGPINGQCFRAYVEQLLMPVLRQGDIVVLDNLGSHKAKALRPMLKAVGARLWYLPPYSPDLNPIEKAFSKIKHWMRLAQKRTPEGLSRYISKLLKTIRQPECCNYIQSAGYAHVKT
;
A
#
# COMPACT_ATOMS: atom_id res chain seq x y z
N MET A 1 -21.65 -5.03 -9.62
CA MET A 1 -20.68 -4.42 -8.70
C MET A 1 -21.26 -4.15 -7.32
N ALA A 2 -22.37 -3.46 -7.16
CA ALA A 2 -22.96 -3.12 -5.85
C ALA A 2 -23.20 -4.31 -4.91
N ARG A 3 -23.66 -5.48 -5.44
CA ARG A 3 -23.89 -6.68 -4.64
C ARG A 3 -22.61 -7.23 -3.98
N ARG A 4 -21.47 -7.20 -4.71
CA ARG A 4 -20.17 -7.68 -4.16
C ARG A 4 -19.65 -6.75 -3.07
N ARG A 5 -19.79 -5.43 -3.24
CA ARG A 5 -19.41 -4.44 -2.24
C ARG A 5 -20.24 -4.61 -0.95
N ARG A 6 -21.58 -4.69 -1.07
CA ARG A 6 -22.46 -4.92 0.09
C ARG A 6 -22.12 -6.20 0.85
N ARG A 7 -21.84 -7.29 0.12
CA ARG A 7 -21.40 -8.56 0.75
C ARG A 7 -20.07 -8.40 1.48
N TRP A 8 -19.10 -7.66 0.91
CA TRP A 8 -17.81 -7.38 1.56
C TRP A 8 -18.02 -6.55 2.82
N GLN A 9 -18.80 -5.47 2.75
CA GLN A 9 -19.09 -4.60 3.89
C GLN A 9 -19.79 -5.35 5.03
N ALA A 10 -20.68 -6.26 4.73
CA ALA A 10 -21.30 -7.12 5.73
C ALA A 10 -20.29 -8.07 6.42
N LEU A 11 -19.26 -8.52 5.69
CA LEU A 11 -18.19 -9.35 6.25
C LEU A 11 -17.19 -8.55 7.09
N GLN A 12 -16.94 -7.29 6.75
CA GLN A 12 -15.95 -6.43 7.42
C GLN A 12 -16.18 -6.33 8.93
N ALA A 13 -17.43 -6.20 9.36
CA ALA A 13 -17.81 -6.03 10.77
C ALA A 13 -17.41 -7.22 11.65
N GLY A 14 -17.30 -8.42 11.07
CA GLY A 14 -16.94 -9.65 11.79
C GLY A 14 -15.47 -10.04 11.67
N LEU A 15 -14.65 -9.25 10.96
CA LEU A 15 -13.23 -9.55 10.79
C LEU A 15 -12.41 -8.98 11.95
N ASP A 16 -11.49 -9.80 12.48
CA ASP A 16 -10.48 -9.34 13.43
C ASP A 16 -9.43 -8.48 12.69
N PRO A 17 -9.36 -7.17 12.94
CA PRO A 17 -8.43 -6.27 12.26
C PRO A 17 -6.96 -6.65 12.50
N GLN A 18 -6.64 -7.32 13.59
CA GLN A 18 -5.27 -7.75 13.91
C GLN A 18 -4.78 -8.86 12.97
N ARG A 19 -5.72 -9.59 12.33
CA ARG A 19 -5.42 -10.63 11.35
C ARG A 19 -5.37 -10.12 9.91
N LEU A 20 -5.73 -8.87 9.67
CA LEU A 20 -5.77 -8.32 8.31
C LEU A 20 -4.41 -7.81 7.87
N VAL A 21 -4.03 -8.19 6.65
CA VAL A 21 -2.79 -7.81 5.99
C VAL A 21 -3.13 -7.29 4.60
N PHE A 22 -3.18 -5.96 4.43
CA PHE A 22 -3.54 -5.34 3.16
C PHE A 22 -2.28 -5.15 2.32
N LEU A 23 -2.15 -5.95 1.27
CA LEU A 23 -1.02 -5.92 0.35
C LEU A 23 -1.40 -5.17 -0.92
N ASP A 24 -0.58 -4.21 -1.31
CA ASP A 24 -0.76 -3.44 -2.54
C ASP A 24 0.54 -2.79 -3.00
N GLU A 25 0.52 -2.21 -4.20
CA GLU A 25 1.65 -1.55 -4.83
C GLU A 25 1.33 -0.09 -5.19
N THR A 26 2.37 0.74 -5.20
CA THR A 26 2.23 2.12 -5.64
C THR A 26 3.46 2.63 -6.36
N TRP A 27 3.27 3.49 -7.35
CA TRP A 27 4.37 4.09 -8.10
C TRP A 27 4.90 5.35 -7.44
N ILE A 28 6.23 5.47 -7.45
CA ILE A 28 6.97 6.63 -6.96
C ILE A 28 7.97 7.03 -8.03
N LYS A 29 8.05 8.33 -8.32
CA LYS A 29 8.86 8.84 -9.43
C LYS A 29 9.91 9.84 -8.94
N THR A 30 11.08 9.87 -9.57
CA THR A 30 12.16 10.82 -9.27
C THR A 30 11.84 12.26 -9.61
N ASN A 31 10.80 12.52 -10.41
CA ASN A 31 10.34 13.86 -10.78
C ASN A 31 9.16 14.37 -9.93
N MET A 32 8.82 13.71 -8.83
CA MET A 32 7.71 14.15 -7.98
C MET A 32 7.99 15.52 -7.37
N VAL A 33 6.99 16.41 -7.44
CA VAL A 33 6.98 17.74 -6.85
C VAL A 33 5.67 18.01 -6.13
N PRO A 34 5.61 18.97 -5.20
CA PRO A 34 4.36 19.41 -4.58
C PRO A 34 3.32 19.77 -5.65
N LEU A 35 2.09 19.27 -5.47
CA LEU A 35 0.99 19.51 -6.41
C LEU A 35 0.24 20.81 -6.11
N ARG A 36 0.43 21.37 -4.93
CA ARG A 36 -0.26 22.56 -4.41
C ARG A 36 0.71 23.38 -3.58
N GLY A 37 0.45 24.66 -3.45
CA GLY A 37 1.17 25.61 -2.60
C GLY A 37 0.29 26.82 -2.32
N TRP A 38 0.82 27.80 -1.62
CA TRP A 38 0.13 29.00 -1.22
C TRP A 38 0.73 30.21 -1.95
N ALA A 39 -0.14 31.10 -2.41
CA ALA A 39 0.24 32.41 -2.96
C ALA A 39 -0.75 33.47 -2.43
N PRO A 40 -0.40 34.76 -2.41
CA PRO A 40 -1.34 35.82 -2.10
C PRO A 40 -2.57 35.78 -3.03
N LYS A 41 -3.72 36.20 -2.49
CA LYS A 41 -4.98 36.24 -3.27
C LYS A 41 -4.76 37.03 -4.57
N GLY A 42 -5.20 36.44 -5.69
CA GLY A 42 -5.07 37.04 -7.03
C GLY A 42 -3.73 36.80 -7.72
N GLN A 43 -2.76 36.16 -7.05
CA GLN A 43 -1.47 35.81 -7.66
C GLN A 43 -1.41 34.33 -8.04
N ARG A 44 -0.85 34.06 -9.24
CA ARG A 44 -0.60 32.69 -9.70
C ARG A 44 0.62 32.11 -8.99
N LEU A 45 0.45 30.98 -8.30
CA LEU A 45 1.58 30.20 -7.78
C LEU A 45 2.42 29.65 -8.96
N ARG A 46 3.70 29.97 -8.98
CA ARG A 46 4.68 29.37 -9.91
C ARG A 46 5.44 28.27 -9.18
N GLY A 47 5.54 27.10 -9.79
CA GLY A 47 6.32 25.97 -9.29
C GLY A 47 7.19 25.42 -10.42
N PHE A 48 8.32 24.84 -10.06
CA PHE A 48 9.25 24.23 -11.00
C PHE A 48 9.19 22.71 -10.86
N ALA A 49 8.98 22.02 -11.97
CA ALA A 49 9.10 20.58 -12.07
C ALA A 49 10.40 20.24 -12.81
N PRO A 50 11.13 19.18 -12.40
CA PRO A 50 12.31 18.73 -13.12
C PRO A 50 11.92 18.33 -14.53
N GLN A 51 12.69 18.82 -15.50
CA GLN A 51 12.62 18.36 -16.88
C GLN A 51 13.63 17.22 -17.11
N GLY A 52 13.44 16.48 -18.19
CA GLY A 52 14.31 15.38 -18.59
C GLY A 52 13.79 14.00 -18.23
N ARG A 53 14.67 13.00 -18.27
CA ARG A 53 14.31 11.61 -18.00
C ARG A 53 14.12 11.38 -16.50
N TRP A 54 12.99 10.81 -16.14
CA TRP A 54 12.72 10.37 -14.77
C TRP A 54 12.64 8.84 -14.69
N ARG A 55 12.90 8.30 -13.51
CA ARG A 55 12.71 6.90 -13.20
C ARG A 55 11.43 6.70 -12.38
N THR A 56 10.73 5.63 -12.69
CA THR A 56 9.56 5.18 -11.93
C THR A 56 9.95 3.94 -11.15
N LEU A 57 9.76 3.99 -9.84
CA LEU A 57 9.95 2.86 -8.94
C LEU A 57 8.59 2.35 -8.51
N THR A 58 8.47 1.06 -8.28
CA THR A 58 7.29 0.46 -7.66
C THR A 58 7.59 0.13 -6.21
N PHE A 59 6.87 0.75 -5.30
CA PHE A 59 6.89 0.41 -3.89
C PHE A 59 5.78 -0.59 -3.59
N LEU A 60 6.14 -1.74 -3.05
CA LEU A 60 5.25 -2.81 -2.61
C LEU A 60 5.35 -2.93 -1.09
N GLY A 61 4.23 -3.10 -0.41
CA GLY A 61 4.21 -3.26 1.03
C GLY A 61 2.88 -3.75 1.55
N ALA A 62 2.85 -4.23 2.76
CA ALA A 62 1.65 -4.73 3.40
C ALA A 62 1.33 -3.92 4.67
N LEU A 63 0.13 -3.37 4.75
CA LEU A 63 -0.38 -2.67 5.93
C LEU A 63 -1.00 -3.68 6.89
N ARG A 64 -0.52 -3.65 8.12
CA ARG A 64 -1.12 -4.31 9.29
C ARG A 64 -1.60 -3.25 10.28
N TRP A 65 -2.31 -3.69 11.31
CA TRP A 65 -2.77 -2.82 12.40
C TRP A 65 -1.61 -2.15 13.18
N ASP A 66 -0.42 -2.76 13.19
CA ASP A 66 0.76 -2.34 13.95
C ASP A 66 1.84 -1.65 13.09
N GLY A 67 1.69 -1.61 11.76
CA GLY A 67 2.68 -0.98 10.88
C GLY A 67 2.61 -1.43 9.43
N ILE A 68 3.60 -0.97 8.64
CA ILE A 68 3.88 -1.48 7.29
C ILE A 68 4.92 -2.58 7.40
N THR A 69 4.60 -3.75 6.88
CA THR A 69 5.47 -4.93 6.86
C THR A 69 5.85 -5.31 5.43
N ALA A 70 6.90 -6.12 5.28
CA ALA A 70 7.43 -6.59 3.99
C ALA A 70 7.63 -5.48 2.94
N PRO A 71 8.22 -4.30 3.27
CA PRO A 71 8.40 -3.24 2.28
C PRO A 71 9.45 -3.65 1.25
N CYS A 72 9.16 -3.41 -0.04
CA CYS A 72 10.11 -3.64 -1.13
C CYS A 72 9.98 -2.55 -2.19
N ILE A 73 11.10 -2.24 -2.85
CA ILE A 73 11.14 -1.28 -3.94
C ILE A 73 11.74 -1.95 -5.15
N PHE A 74 11.03 -1.88 -6.27
CA PHE A 74 11.47 -2.37 -7.57
C PHE A 74 11.78 -1.20 -8.49
N ASP A 75 12.82 -1.32 -9.30
CA ASP A 75 13.13 -0.37 -10.38
C ASP A 75 12.25 -0.72 -11.59
N GLY A 76 11.21 0.08 -11.82
CA GLY A 76 10.23 -0.14 -12.88
C GLY A 76 8.97 -0.90 -12.45
N PRO A 77 8.19 -1.41 -13.44
CA PRO A 77 6.95 -2.14 -13.19
C PRO A 77 7.21 -3.55 -12.68
N ILE A 78 6.29 -4.08 -11.89
CA ILE A 78 6.32 -5.46 -11.39
C ILE A 78 5.55 -6.36 -12.34
N ASN A 79 6.12 -7.51 -12.67
CA ASN A 79 5.44 -8.61 -13.34
C ASN A 79 5.01 -9.69 -12.33
N GLY A 80 4.21 -10.66 -12.80
CA GLY A 80 3.70 -11.74 -11.95
C GLY A 80 4.80 -12.62 -11.31
N GLN A 81 5.95 -12.77 -11.96
CA GLN A 81 7.08 -13.52 -11.42
C GLN A 81 7.76 -12.77 -10.26
N CYS A 82 8.03 -11.47 -10.44
CA CYS A 82 8.56 -10.61 -9.37
C CYS A 82 7.59 -10.53 -8.18
N PHE A 83 6.28 -10.42 -8.45
CA PHE A 83 5.27 -10.40 -7.41
C PHE A 83 5.24 -11.72 -6.62
N ARG A 84 5.33 -12.87 -7.31
CA ARG A 84 5.42 -14.17 -6.65
C ARG A 84 6.67 -14.29 -5.79
N ALA A 85 7.84 -13.91 -6.30
CA ALA A 85 9.10 -13.92 -5.56
C ALA A 85 9.02 -13.01 -4.31
N TYR A 86 8.40 -11.84 -4.43
CA TYR A 86 8.15 -10.96 -3.29
C TYR A 86 7.27 -11.64 -2.23
N VAL A 87 6.18 -12.28 -2.62
CA VAL A 87 5.30 -12.98 -1.67
C VAL A 87 6.08 -14.08 -0.96
N GLU A 88 6.86 -14.88 -1.70
CA GLU A 88 7.62 -16.01 -1.16
C GLU A 88 8.73 -15.55 -0.20
N GLN A 89 9.53 -14.55 -0.60
CA GLN A 89 10.75 -14.18 0.10
C GLN A 89 10.55 -13.12 1.19
N LEU A 90 9.57 -12.23 1.05
CA LEU A 90 9.39 -11.10 1.94
C LEU A 90 8.08 -11.13 2.72
N LEU A 91 6.96 -11.52 2.08
CA LEU A 91 5.68 -11.50 2.76
C LEU A 91 5.47 -12.75 3.63
N MET A 92 5.66 -13.96 3.08
CA MET A 92 5.42 -15.20 3.81
C MET A 92 6.19 -15.31 5.14
N PRO A 93 7.46 -14.90 5.25
CA PRO A 93 8.21 -14.96 6.51
C PRO A 93 7.64 -14.11 7.65
N VAL A 94 6.84 -13.08 7.33
CA VAL A 94 6.26 -12.17 8.33
C VAL A 94 4.76 -12.44 8.60
N LEU A 95 4.16 -13.40 7.89
CA LEU A 95 2.79 -13.81 8.11
C LEU A 95 2.68 -14.71 9.35
N ARG A 96 1.53 -14.60 10.02
CA ARG A 96 1.16 -15.40 11.19
C ARG A 96 0.03 -16.36 10.84
N GLN A 97 -0.05 -17.48 11.52
CA GLN A 97 -1.18 -18.39 11.36
C GLN A 97 -2.52 -17.68 11.62
N GLY A 98 -3.46 -17.84 10.69
CA GLY A 98 -4.77 -17.20 10.74
C GLY A 98 -4.82 -15.81 10.09
N ASP A 99 -3.71 -15.26 9.60
CA ASP A 99 -3.71 -14.00 8.85
C ASP A 99 -4.58 -14.09 7.58
N ILE A 100 -5.19 -12.96 7.23
CA ILE A 100 -5.98 -12.78 6.02
C ILE A 100 -5.28 -11.73 5.15
N VAL A 101 -4.59 -12.21 4.12
CA VAL A 101 -3.97 -11.32 3.13
C VAL A 101 -5.05 -10.83 2.18
N VAL A 102 -5.24 -9.52 2.15
CA VAL A 102 -6.24 -8.84 1.32
C VAL A 102 -5.51 -8.14 0.17
N LEU A 103 -5.86 -8.51 -1.06
CA LEU A 103 -5.35 -7.93 -2.30
C LEU A 103 -6.48 -7.21 -3.04
N ASP A 104 -6.10 -6.23 -3.85
CA ASP A 104 -7.01 -5.74 -4.86
C ASP A 104 -7.29 -6.81 -5.93
N ASN A 105 -8.26 -6.54 -6.81
CA ASN A 105 -8.69 -7.50 -7.83
C ASN A 105 -7.99 -7.29 -9.18
N LEU A 106 -6.73 -6.82 -9.19
CA LEU A 106 -5.94 -6.65 -10.41
C LEU A 106 -5.51 -8.01 -11.00
N GLY A 107 -5.40 -8.06 -12.31
CA GLY A 107 -5.04 -9.28 -13.04
C GLY A 107 -3.67 -9.84 -12.67
N SER A 108 -2.70 -8.97 -12.42
CA SER A 108 -1.33 -9.31 -11.98
C SER A 108 -1.27 -10.06 -10.65
N HIS A 109 -2.24 -9.81 -9.75
CA HIS A 109 -2.33 -10.41 -8.42
C HIS A 109 -3.07 -11.75 -8.39
N LYS A 110 -3.67 -12.16 -9.52
CA LYS A 110 -4.46 -13.42 -9.62
C LYS A 110 -3.65 -14.65 -9.93
N ALA A 111 -2.37 -14.68 -9.58
CA ALA A 111 -1.57 -15.88 -9.78
C ALA A 111 -2.16 -17.06 -9.00
N LYS A 112 -2.54 -18.12 -9.72
CA LYS A 112 -3.10 -19.35 -9.12
C LYS A 112 -2.21 -19.91 -8.01
N ALA A 113 -0.90 -19.67 -8.11
CA ALA A 113 0.11 -20.11 -7.14
C ALA A 113 0.03 -19.41 -5.78
N LEU A 114 -0.50 -18.20 -5.67
CA LEU A 114 -0.49 -17.44 -4.41
C LEU A 114 -1.33 -18.09 -3.30
N ARG A 115 -2.50 -18.62 -3.68
CA ARG A 115 -3.41 -19.24 -2.69
C ARG A 115 -2.79 -20.46 -1.99
N PRO A 116 -2.19 -21.45 -2.68
CA PRO A 116 -1.52 -22.55 -2.00
C PRO A 116 -0.28 -22.10 -1.20
N MET A 117 0.48 -21.12 -1.67
CA MET A 117 1.64 -20.58 -0.95
C MET A 117 1.22 -19.98 0.40
N LEU A 118 0.23 -19.10 0.41
CA LEU A 118 -0.27 -18.48 1.66
C LEU A 118 -0.92 -19.50 2.59
N LYS A 119 -1.61 -20.51 2.03
CA LYS A 119 -2.19 -21.60 2.82
C LYS A 119 -1.10 -22.42 3.52
N ALA A 120 0.06 -22.60 2.91
CA ALA A 120 1.18 -23.35 3.50
C ALA A 120 1.72 -22.72 4.79
N VAL A 121 1.58 -21.39 4.96
CA VAL A 121 1.94 -20.66 6.18
C VAL A 121 0.73 -20.38 7.09
N GLY A 122 -0.40 -21.04 6.84
CA GLY A 122 -1.63 -20.89 7.64
C GLY A 122 -2.39 -19.58 7.40
N ALA A 123 -2.08 -18.84 6.33
CA ALA A 123 -2.77 -17.61 5.96
C ALA A 123 -3.83 -17.85 4.87
N ARG A 124 -4.79 -16.94 4.77
CA ARG A 124 -5.86 -16.97 3.77
C ARG A 124 -5.73 -15.81 2.82
N LEU A 125 -6.06 -16.02 1.54
CA LEU A 125 -6.06 -14.99 0.50
C LEU A 125 -7.48 -14.56 0.17
N TRP A 126 -7.74 -13.28 0.30
CA TRP A 126 -9.00 -12.64 -0.07
C TRP A 126 -8.76 -11.54 -1.09
N TYR A 127 -9.76 -11.29 -1.94
CA TYR A 127 -9.71 -10.22 -2.94
C TYR A 127 -10.81 -9.20 -2.66
N LEU A 128 -10.44 -7.92 -2.69
CA LEU A 128 -11.38 -6.82 -2.62
C LEU A 128 -12.38 -6.87 -3.80
N PRO A 129 -13.57 -6.33 -3.64
CA PRO A 129 -14.45 -6.09 -4.77
C PRO A 129 -13.76 -5.21 -5.82
N PRO A 130 -14.03 -5.40 -7.12
CA PRO A 130 -13.47 -4.56 -8.16
C PRO A 130 -13.77 -3.08 -7.92
N TYR A 131 -12.82 -2.21 -8.24
CA TYR A 131 -12.94 -0.74 -8.12
C TYR A 131 -13.38 -0.28 -6.72
N SER A 132 -12.73 -0.80 -5.68
CA SER A 132 -13.06 -0.49 -4.28
C SER A 132 -11.83 -0.03 -3.47
N PRO A 133 -11.13 1.04 -3.89
CA PRO A 133 -9.96 1.54 -3.17
C PRO A 133 -10.31 2.11 -1.78
N ASP A 134 -11.55 2.53 -1.59
CA ASP A 134 -12.09 2.99 -0.31
C ASP A 134 -12.14 1.88 0.76
N LEU A 135 -12.20 0.61 0.33
CA LEU A 135 -12.14 -0.57 1.21
C LEU A 135 -10.70 -1.06 1.44
N ASN A 136 -9.72 -0.40 0.83
CA ASN A 136 -8.29 -0.73 0.95
C ASN A 136 -7.56 0.30 1.80
N PRO A 137 -7.33 0.07 3.10
CA PRO A 137 -6.74 1.06 4.00
C PRO A 137 -5.30 1.43 3.65
N ILE A 138 -4.54 0.57 2.96
CA ILE A 138 -3.15 0.84 2.57
C ILE A 138 -3.04 2.03 1.60
N GLU A 139 -4.10 2.33 0.85
CA GLU A 139 -4.15 3.49 -0.05
C GLU A 139 -3.98 4.83 0.70
N LYS A 140 -4.43 4.90 1.95
CA LYS A 140 -4.20 6.07 2.82
C LYS A 140 -2.75 6.19 3.24
N ALA A 141 -2.11 5.08 3.58
CA ALA A 141 -0.67 5.04 3.85
C ALA A 141 0.13 5.44 2.60
N PHE A 142 -0.24 4.94 1.42
CA PHE A 142 0.39 5.34 0.16
C PHE A 142 0.18 6.82 -0.16
N SER A 143 -0.98 7.37 0.14
CA SER A 143 -1.26 8.79 -0.02
C SER A 143 -0.33 9.64 0.85
N LYS A 144 -0.12 9.27 2.12
CA LYS A 144 0.86 9.91 3.02
C LYS A 144 2.27 9.79 2.48
N ILE A 145 2.71 8.58 2.09
CA ILE A 145 4.03 8.34 1.52
C ILE A 145 4.25 9.24 0.30
N LYS A 146 3.31 9.25 -0.65
CA LYS A 146 3.41 10.10 -1.86
C LYS A 146 3.45 11.59 -1.53
N HIS A 147 2.70 12.05 -0.52
CA HIS A 147 2.74 13.44 -0.09
C HIS A 147 4.15 13.84 0.38
N TRP A 148 4.73 13.08 1.29
CA TRP A 148 6.08 13.36 1.80
C TRP A 148 7.17 13.20 0.75
N MET A 149 7.02 12.23 -0.17
CA MET A 149 7.94 12.07 -1.31
C MET A 149 7.95 13.29 -2.21
N ARG A 150 6.78 13.91 -2.47
CA ARG A 150 6.67 15.16 -3.25
C ARG A 150 7.37 16.33 -2.55
N LEU A 151 7.22 16.44 -1.23
CA LEU A 151 7.89 17.48 -0.45
C LEU A 151 9.41 17.27 -0.39
N ALA A 152 9.85 16.03 -0.23
CA ALA A 152 11.27 15.68 -0.13
C ALA A 152 12.04 15.82 -1.44
N GLN A 153 11.35 15.81 -2.58
CA GLN A 153 11.91 16.04 -3.93
C GLN A 153 13.20 15.25 -4.22
N LYS A 154 13.26 13.98 -3.78
CA LYS A 154 14.42 13.13 -4.06
C LYS A 154 14.49 12.78 -5.54
N ARG A 155 15.66 12.98 -6.16
CA ARG A 155 15.86 12.91 -7.61
C ARG A 155 16.57 11.63 -8.08
N THR A 156 17.01 10.79 -7.15
CA THR A 156 17.68 9.52 -7.45
C THR A 156 16.93 8.33 -6.86
N PRO A 157 16.96 7.14 -7.47
CA PRO A 157 16.36 5.94 -6.92
C PRO A 157 16.82 5.60 -5.50
N GLU A 158 18.14 5.74 -5.24
CA GLU A 158 18.75 5.49 -3.93
C GLU A 158 18.25 6.50 -2.88
N GLY A 159 18.14 7.78 -3.29
CA GLY A 159 17.58 8.83 -2.45
C GLY A 159 16.11 8.59 -2.09
N LEU A 160 15.31 8.12 -3.06
CA LEU A 160 13.92 7.71 -2.85
C LEU A 160 13.84 6.53 -1.88
N SER A 161 14.58 5.44 -2.12
CA SER A 161 14.59 4.24 -1.29
C SER A 161 14.97 4.55 0.16
N ARG A 162 16.05 5.32 0.35
CA ARG A 162 16.50 5.75 1.69
C ARG A 162 15.47 6.60 2.41
N TYR A 163 14.80 7.49 1.69
CA TYR A 163 13.78 8.35 2.28
C TYR A 163 12.52 7.57 2.64
N ILE A 164 12.07 6.64 1.79
CA ILE A 164 10.94 5.74 2.09
C ILE A 164 11.23 4.94 3.35
N SER A 165 12.42 4.34 3.48
CA SER A 165 12.80 3.57 4.67
C SER A 165 12.74 4.39 5.96
N LYS A 166 13.08 5.69 5.90
CA LYS A 166 12.90 6.60 7.03
C LYS A 166 11.43 6.89 7.30
N LEU A 167 10.64 7.10 6.24
CA LEU A 167 9.24 7.46 6.33
C LEU A 167 8.38 6.33 6.91
N LEU A 168 8.67 5.07 6.52
CA LEU A 168 7.97 3.90 7.05
C LEU A 168 8.06 3.80 8.57
N LYS A 169 9.19 4.20 9.16
CA LYS A 169 9.37 4.24 10.62
C LYS A 169 8.48 5.27 11.33
N THR A 170 7.91 6.22 10.61
CA THR A 170 6.99 7.23 11.16
C THR A 170 5.53 6.79 11.14
N ILE A 171 5.21 5.74 10.38
CA ILE A 171 3.85 5.15 10.33
C ILE A 171 3.72 4.18 11.49
N ARG A 172 3.06 4.63 12.54
CA ARG A 172 2.93 3.89 13.81
C ARG A 172 1.56 3.24 13.95
N GLN A 173 1.44 2.33 14.91
CA GLN A 173 0.23 1.59 15.23
C GLN A 173 -1.05 2.44 15.31
N PRO A 174 -1.13 3.56 16.05
CA PRO A 174 -2.38 4.34 16.11
C PRO A 174 -2.85 4.82 14.74
N GLU A 175 -1.91 5.19 13.88
CA GLU A 175 -2.20 5.64 12.53
C GLU A 175 -2.68 4.49 11.64
N CYS A 176 -2.05 3.32 11.73
CA CYS A 176 -2.48 2.13 11.01
C CYS A 176 -3.89 1.68 11.42
N CYS A 177 -4.18 1.68 12.73
CA CYS A 177 -5.51 1.42 13.26
C CYS A 177 -6.55 2.38 12.68
N ASN A 178 -6.24 3.68 12.65
CA ASN A 178 -7.12 4.70 12.07
C ASN A 178 -7.37 4.49 10.57
N TYR A 179 -6.35 4.07 9.80
CA TYR A 179 -6.53 3.73 8.39
C TYR A 179 -7.48 2.56 8.21
N ILE A 180 -7.31 1.48 8.97
CA ILE A 180 -8.14 0.28 8.93
C ILE A 180 -9.57 0.62 9.32
N GLN A 181 -9.77 1.33 10.42
CA GLN A 181 -11.09 1.76 10.88
C GLN A 181 -11.80 2.66 9.86
N SER A 182 -11.08 3.61 9.29
CA SER A 182 -11.64 4.55 8.29
C SER A 182 -12.00 3.90 6.95
N ALA A 183 -11.52 2.68 6.67
CA ALA A 183 -11.93 1.85 5.55
C ALA A 183 -13.13 0.93 5.89
N GLY A 184 -13.73 1.08 7.07
CA GLY A 184 -14.94 0.38 7.50
C GLY A 184 -14.70 -0.95 8.21
N TYR A 185 -13.46 -1.26 8.61
CA TYR A 185 -13.16 -2.43 9.44
C TYR A 185 -13.37 -2.11 10.92
N ALA A 186 -13.57 -3.15 11.76
CA ALA A 186 -13.78 -2.99 13.17
C ALA A 186 -12.62 -2.25 13.86
N HIS A 187 -12.90 -1.64 15.02
CA HIS A 187 -11.86 -1.05 15.83
C HIS A 187 -10.92 -2.11 16.40
N VAL A 188 -9.62 -1.87 16.34
CA VAL A 188 -8.64 -2.73 17.01
C VAL A 188 -8.82 -2.54 18.52
N LYS A 189 -9.22 -3.59 19.22
CA LYS A 189 -9.23 -3.58 20.69
C LYS A 189 -7.76 -3.65 21.13
N THR A 190 -7.29 -2.58 21.75
CA THR A 190 -5.97 -2.49 22.41
C THR A 190 -6.04 -3.12 23.79
#